data_8d979d8c38b5c0cd71d36658a19ec97d
#
_entry.id   8d979d8c38b5c0cd71d36658a19ec97d
#
_cell.length_a   1.000
_cell.length_b   1.000
_cell.length_c   1.000
_cell.angle_alpha   90.00
_cell.angle_beta   90.00
_cell.angle_gamma   90.00
#
_symmetry.space_group_name_H-M   'P 1'
#
loop_
_entity.id
_entity.type
_entity.pdbx_description
1 polymer ?
#
loop_
_entity_poly.entity_id
_entity_poly.type
_entity_poly.pdbx_seq_one_letter_code
_entity_poly.pdbx_strand_id
1 'polypeptide(L)'
;MTYPNIDPVILDLGFAKIYWYGLMYIFAFISAYFLAKSRIKKSSQWKLNELEDLIFYGAIGVVLGGRLGYIFFYNLSDFISNPAIIFEIQNGGMSFHGGLLGVIISMVLFNRKYKRDFFITMDFVAPLVPLGLGFGRIGNFINGELWGKVSSSSYAMFIPQENISRYPTQLYEAFLEGLILFVILWLYSSKERSRMSTSALFLIFYGLFRFIIEFVREPDQHIGYLAFDWITMGQALSFPMILLGVYLFMKSNKNASIS
;
A
#
# COMPACT_ATOMS: atom_id res chain seq x y z
N MET A 1 17.89 0.98 20.74
CA MET A 1 16.46 0.84 21.18
C MET A 1 16.11 -0.64 21.19
N THR A 2 15.21 -1.09 22.08
CA THR A 2 14.77 -2.50 22.14
C THR A 2 13.33 -2.60 21.65
N TYR A 3 13.02 -3.63 20.85
CA TYR A 3 11.66 -3.90 20.39
C TYR A 3 10.75 -4.26 21.58
N PRO A 4 9.58 -3.59 21.72
CA PRO A 4 8.75 -3.72 22.92
C PRO A 4 7.96 -5.04 23.00
N ASN A 5 8.07 -5.94 22.03
CA ASN A 5 7.34 -7.23 21.95
C ASN A 5 5.84 -7.06 22.21
N ILE A 6 5.15 -6.43 21.28
CA ILE A 6 3.72 -6.15 21.36
C ILE A 6 2.94 -7.42 21.03
N ASP A 7 1.90 -7.75 21.81
CA ASP A 7 0.98 -8.84 21.46
C ASP A 7 0.18 -8.44 20.21
N PRO A 8 0.25 -9.22 19.09
CA PRO A 8 -0.53 -8.95 17.90
C PRO A 8 -2.05 -9.00 18.11
N VAL A 9 -2.52 -9.68 19.17
CA VAL A 9 -3.94 -9.79 19.52
C VAL A 9 -4.32 -8.65 20.45
N ILE A 10 -5.26 -7.79 20.01
CA ILE A 10 -5.81 -6.70 20.84
C ILE A 10 -6.81 -7.26 21.85
N LEU A 11 -7.70 -8.15 21.39
CA LEU A 11 -8.80 -8.68 22.16
C LEU A 11 -9.05 -10.13 21.77
N ASP A 12 -9.04 -11.00 22.77
CA ASP A 12 -9.42 -12.41 22.64
C ASP A 12 -10.82 -12.61 23.26
N LEU A 13 -11.81 -12.90 22.42
CA LEU A 13 -13.18 -13.15 22.82
C LEU A 13 -13.46 -14.65 23.02
N GLY A 14 -12.45 -15.50 22.93
CA GLY A 14 -12.57 -16.95 22.97
C GLY A 14 -13.00 -17.57 21.65
N PHE A 15 -14.11 -17.12 21.08
CA PHE A 15 -14.59 -17.57 19.76
C PHE A 15 -14.02 -16.79 18.58
N ALA A 16 -13.45 -15.60 18.80
CA ALA A 16 -12.81 -14.75 17.78
C ALA A 16 -11.69 -13.92 18.40
N LYS A 17 -10.63 -13.70 17.64
CA LYS A 17 -9.51 -12.83 18.01
C LYS A 17 -9.49 -11.60 17.12
N ILE A 18 -9.34 -10.43 17.73
CA ILE A 18 -9.16 -9.15 17.03
C ILE A 18 -7.67 -8.82 17.01
N TYR A 19 -7.11 -8.65 15.83
CA TYR A 19 -5.70 -8.39 15.60
C TYR A 19 -5.46 -6.91 15.28
N TRP A 20 -4.33 -6.36 15.75
CA TRP A 20 -3.88 -5.01 15.40
C TRP A 20 -3.82 -4.79 13.90
N TYR A 21 -3.36 -5.79 13.15
CA TYR A 21 -3.24 -5.71 11.70
C TYR A 21 -4.59 -5.44 11.01
N GLY A 22 -5.65 -6.12 11.46
CA GLY A 22 -7.02 -5.87 10.98
C GLY A 22 -7.49 -4.45 11.32
N LEU A 23 -7.19 -3.96 12.54
CA LEU A 23 -7.53 -2.60 12.95
C LEU A 23 -6.80 -1.54 12.11
N MET A 24 -5.54 -1.78 11.71
CA MET A 24 -4.80 -0.89 10.82
C MET A 24 -5.48 -0.77 9.44
N TYR A 25 -6.05 -1.83 8.90
CA TYR A 25 -6.87 -1.76 7.68
C TYR A 25 -8.13 -0.90 7.87
N ILE A 26 -8.81 -1.04 9.00
CA ILE A 26 -9.97 -0.21 9.34
C ILE A 26 -9.55 1.27 9.39
N PHE A 27 -8.45 1.60 10.06
CA PHE A 27 -7.92 2.97 10.10
C PHE A 27 -7.52 3.49 8.72
N ALA A 28 -6.97 2.63 7.85
CA ALA A 28 -6.65 2.97 6.47
C ALA A 28 -7.91 3.42 5.69
N PHE A 29 -8.99 2.64 5.74
CA PHE A 29 -10.22 2.98 5.04
C PHE A 29 -10.95 4.18 5.67
N ILE A 30 -10.98 4.28 7.00
CA ILE A 30 -11.55 5.42 7.70
C ILE A 30 -10.80 6.70 7.34
N SER A 31 -9.46 6.69 7.36
CA SER A 31 -8.66 7.85 6.99
C SER A 31 -8.90 8.25 5.53
N ALA A 32 -8.90 7.28 4.60
CA ALA A 32 -9.20 7.51 3.19
C ALA A 32 -10.59 8.16 3.00
N TYR A 33 -11.61 7.67 3.71
CA TYR A 33 -12.97 8.23 3.67
C TYR A 33 -13.01 9.69 4.13
N PHE A 34 -12.43 10.00 5.30
CA PHE A 34 -12.45 11.36 5.83
C PHE A 34 -11.62 12.34 5.00
N LEU A 35 -10.47 11.91 4.50
CA LEU A 35 -9.65 12.70 3.58
C LEU A 35 -10.39 12.98 2.28
N ALA A 36 -10.98 11.98 1.66
CA ALA A 36 -11.77 12.13 0.45
C ALA A 36 -12.99 13.04 0.69
N LYS A 37 -13.72 12.86 1.80
CA LYS A 37 -14.83 13.73 2.18
C LYS A 37 -14.41 15.18 2.35
N SER A 38 -13.22 15.45 2.92
CA SER A 38 -12.68 16.80 3.04
C SER A 38 -12.36 17.43 1.68
N ARG A 39 -11.90 16.62 0.71
CA ARG A 39 -11.63 17.08 -0.67
C ARG A 39 -12.92 17.39 -1.44
N ILE A 40 -13.94 16.56 -1.31
CA ILE A 40 -15.23 16.78 -1.98
C ILE A 40 -15.88 18.09 -1.53
N LYS A 41 -15.76 18.47 -0.26
CA LYS A 41 -16.27 19.74 0.24
C LYS A 41 -15.69 20.97 -0.48
N LYS A 42 -14.50 20.83 -1.05
CA LYS A 42 -13.78 21.90 -1.77
C LYS A 42 -13.94 21.83 -3.29
N SER A 43 -14.57 20.79 -3.82
CA SER A 43 -14.72 20.52 -5.24
C SER A 43 -16.13 20.04 -5.56
N SER A 44 -16.80 20.70 -6.52
CA SER A 44 -18.12 20.29 -7.00
C SER A 44 -18.10 19.07 -7.94
N GLN A 45 -16.92 18.54 -8.24
CA GLN A 45 -16.76 17.47 -9.24
C GLN A 45 -17.20 16.08 -8.74
N TRP A 46 -17.27 15.86 -7.41
CA TRP A 46 -17.56 14.56 -6.80
C TRP A 46 -18.79 14.65 -5.89
N LYS A 47 -19.65 13.63 -5.96
CA LYS A 47 -20.81 13.50 -5.07
C LYS A 47 -20.50 12.55 -3.91
N LEU A 48 -21.20 12.70 -2.79
CA LEU A 48 -20.96 11.86 -1.60
C LEU A 48 -21.21 10.37 -1.87
N ASN A 49 -22.28 10.04 -2.59
CA ASN A 49 -22.59 8.65 -2.96
C ASN A 49 -21.52 8.03 -3.88
N GLU A 50 -20.92 8.83 -4.77
CA GLU A 50 -19.79 8.35 -5.59
C GLU A 50 -18.56 8.06 -4.73
N LEU A 51 -18.34 8.84 -3.66
CA LEU A 51 -17.26 8.58 -2.71
C LEU A 51 -17.48 7.27 -1.96
N GLU A 52 -18.68 7.06 -1.45
CA GLU A 52 -19.03 5.84 -0.71
C GLU A 52 -18.81 4.60 -1.58
N ASP A 53 -19.27 4.65 -2.84
CA ASP A 53 -19.03 3.61 -3.81
C ASP A 53 -17.51 3.44 -4.12
N LEU A 54 -16.77 4.54 -4.28
CA LEU A 54 -15.33 4.49 -4.55
C LEU A 54 -14.57 3.73 -3.45
N ILE A 55 -14.87 4.04 -2.18
CA ILE A 55 -14.29 3.34 -1.03
C ILE A 55 -14.71 1.88 -1.00
N PHE A 56 -16.00 1.59 -1.26
CA PHE A 56 -16.53 0.23 -1.34
C PHE A 56 -15.84 -0.60 -2.43
N TYR A 57 -15.74 -0.04 -3.65
CA TYR A 57 -15.03 -0.69 -4.76
C TYR A 57 -13.54 -0.94 -4.43
N GLY A 58 -12.88 0.04 -3.78
CA GLY A 58 -11.50 -0.11 -3.31
C GLY A 58 -11.35 -1.24 -2.30
N ALA A 59 -12.22 -1.29 -1.28
CA ALA A 59 -12.18 -2.31 -0.24
C ALA A 59 -12.43 -3.71 -0.81
N ILE A 60 -13.47 -3.88 -1.64
CA ILE A 60 -13.74 -5.15 -2.34
C ILE A 60 -12.56 -5.55 -3.22
N GLY A 61 -11.97 -4.59 -3.95
CA GLY A 61 -10.79 -4.85 -4.80
C GLY A 61 -9.59 -5.37 -4.01
N VAL A 62 -9.28 -4.75 -2.85
CA VAL A 62 -8.20 -5.21 -1.97
C VAL A 62 -8.47 -6.63 -1.46
N VAL A 63 -9.66 -6.88 -0.91
CA VAL A 63 -9.98 -8.16 -0.25
C VAL A 63 -10.06 -9.29 -1.28
N LEU A 64 -10.89 -9.14 -2.31
CA LEU A 64 -11.05 -10.19 -3.32
C LEU A 64 -9.77 -10.41 -4.12
N GLY A 65 -9.13 -9.31 -4.56
CA GLY A 65 -7.89 -9.41 -5.31
C GLY A 65 -6.77 -10.04 -4.49
N GLY A 66 -6.60 -9.62 -3.23
CA GLY A 66 -5.61 -10.18 -2.32
C GLY A 66 -5.82 -11.67 -2.07
N ARG A 67 -7.06 -12.09 -1.83
CA ARG A 67 -7.38 -13.49 -1.58
C ARG A 67 -7.24 -14.36 -2.84
N LEU A 68 -7.83 -13.93 -3.95
CA LEU A 68 -7.71 -14.64 -5.22
C LEU A 68 -6.25 -14.74 -5.66
N GLY A 69 -5.49 -13.63 -5.57
CA GLY A 69 -4.08 -13.63 -5.91
C GLY A 69 -3.27 -14.57 -5.03
N TYR A 70 -3.55 -14.66 -3.72
CA TYR A 70 -2.91 -15.64 -2.85
C TYR A 70 -3.22 -17.07 -3.29
N ILE A 71 -4.48 -17.40 -3.52
CA ILE A 71 -4.90 -18.75 -3.92
C ILE A 71 -4.25 -19.16 -5.23
N PHE A 72 -4.33 -18.33 -6.26
CA PHE A 72 -3.83 -18.68 -7.59
C PHE A 72 -2.32 -18.78 -7.66
N PHE A 73 -1.58 -17.95 -6.91
CA PHE A 73 -0.11 -17.92 -7.01
C PHE A 73 0.59 -18.76 -5.94
N TYR A 74 -0.05 -19.01 -4.78
CA TYR A 74 0.63 -19.66 -3.65
C TYR A 74 -0.07 -20.88 -3.10
N ASN A 75 -1.37 -21.08 -3.36
CA ASN A 75 -2.15 -22.13 -2.71
C ASN A 75 -3.15 -22.84 -3.65
N LEU A 76 -2.79 -22.98 -4.92
CA LEU A 76 -3.69 -23.51 -5.94
C LEU A 76 -4.02 -25.01 -5.70
N SER A 77 -3.05 -25.80 -5.22
CA SER A 77 -3.25 -27.24 -4.94
C SER A 77 -4.31 -27.47 -3.88
N ASP A 78 -4.25 -26.71 -2.79
CA ASP A 78 -5.20 -26.82 -1.70
C ASP A 78 -6.59 -26.32 -2.12
N PHE A 79 -6.65 -25.28 -2.96
CA PHE A 79 -7.91 -24.79 -3.53
C PHE A 79 -8.59 -25.84 -4.42
N ILE A 80 -7.84 -26.57 -5.24
CA ILE A 80 -8.41 -27.64 -6.07
C ILE A 80 -8.98 -28.76 -5.21
N SER A 81 -8.32 -29.10 -4.10
CA SER A 81 -8.78 -30.14 -3.17
C SER A 81 -9.92 -29.68 -2.25
N ASN A 82 -9.92 -28.42 -1.85
CA ASN A 82 -10.94 -27.80 -0.98
C ASN A 82 -11.25 -26.36 -1.44
N PRO A 83 -12.21 -26.13 -2.37
CA PRO A 83 -12.55 -24.79 -2.83
C PRO A 83 -13.07 -23.83 -1.74
N ALA A 84 -13.51 -24.35 -0.59
CA ALA A 84 -14.02 -23.55 0.52
C ALA A 84 -12.95 -22.66 1.16
N ILE A 85 -11.66 -22.96 0.98
CA ILE A 85 -10.54 -22.14 1.49
C ILE A 85 -10.58 -20.68 1.00
N ILE A 86 -11.28 -20.40 -0.11
CA ILE A 86 -11.46 -19.02 -0.61
C ILE A 86 -12.12 -18.09 0.44
N PHE A 87 -12.99 -18.64 1.29
CA PHE A 87 -13.69 -17.91 2.34
C PHE A 87 -12.94 -17.83 3.67
N GLU A 88 -11.84 -18.56 3.81
CA GLU A 88 -11.06 -18.65 5.05
C GLU A 88 -10.05 -17.50 5.18
N ILE A 89 -10.53 -16.26 5.05
CA ILE A 89 -9.67 -15.05 5.14
C ILE A 89 -9.04 -14.92 6.53
N GLN A 90 -9.74 -15.38 7.58
CA GLN A 90 -9.27 -15.37 8.96
C GLN A 90 -8.00 -16.20 9.20
N ASN A 91 -7.72 -17.17 8.35
CA ASN A 91 -6.51 -18.00 8.41
C ASN A 91 -5.29 -17.34 7.75
N GLY A 92 -5.43 -16.07 7.32
CA GLY A 92 -4.38 -15.35 6.62
C GLY A 92 -4.34 -15.69 5.12
N GLY A 93 -3.21 -15.41 4.46
CA GLY A 93 -3.02 -15.67 3.04
C GLY A 93 -3.65 -14.60 2.14
N MET A 94 -2.95 -13.47 2.03
CA MET A 94 -3.28 -12.35 1.15
C MET A 94 -2.07 -12.01 0.28
N SER A 95 -2.29 -11.82 -1.01
CA SER A 95 -1.26 -11.40 -1.96
C SER A 95 -1.32 -9.89 -2.18
N PHE A 96 -0.20 -9.21 -1.94
CA PHE A 96 -0.09 -7.77 -2.24
C PHE A 96 -0.36 -7.47 -3.73
N HIS A 97 0.26 -8.22 -4.63
CA HIS A 97 0.07 -8.02 -6.08
C HIS A 97 -1.36 -8.32 -6.51
N GLY A 98 -1.96 -9.36 -5.92
CA GLY A 98 -3.38 -9.66 -6.13
C GLY A 98 -4.28 -8.51 -5.66
N GLY A 99 -4.03 -7.95 -4.48
CA GLY A 99 -4.74 -6.79 -3.96
C GLY A 99 -4.61 -5.55 -4.85
N LEU A 100 -3.39 -5.26 -5.34
CA LEU A 100 -3.13 -4.15 -6.25
C LEU A 100 -3.90 -4.30 -7.57
N LEU A 101 -3.84 -5.49 -8.19
CA LEU A 101 -4.60 -5.78 -9.41
C LEU A 101 -6.12 -5.68 -9.17
N GLY A 102 -6.59 -6.20 -8.03
CA GLY A 102 -8.00 -6.10 -7.63
C GLY A 102 -8.46 -4.64 -7.51
N VAL A 103 -7.66 -3.77 -6.89
CA VAL A 103 -7.96 -2.33 -6.82
C VAL A 103 -7.99 -1.70 -8.21
N ILE A 104 -7.02 -1.98 -9.08
CA ILE A 104 -6.99 -1.44 -10.44
C ILE A 104 -8.25 -1.85 -11.20
N ILE A 105 -8.63 -3.12 -11.15
CA ILE A 105 -9.86 -3.63 -11.79
C ILE A 105 -11.09 -2.94 -11.20
N SER A 106 -11.18 -2.82 -9.89
CA SER A 106 -12.29 -2.15 -9.21
C SER A 106 -12.41 -0.67 -9.62
N MET A 107 -11.28 0.03 -9.78
CA MET A 107 -11.29 1.42 -10.25
C MET A 107 -11.75 1.52 -11.71
N VAL A 108 -11.38 0.57 -12.56
CA VAL A 108 -11.88 0.50 -13.95
C VAL A 108 -13.41 0.28 -13.96
N LEU A 109 -13.91 -0.63 -13.12
CA LEU A 109 -15.36 -0.90 -13.00
C LEU A 109 -16.11 0.32 -12.45
N PHE A 110 -15.57 0.96 -11.42
CA PHE A 110 -16.11 2.21 -10.88
C PHE A 110 -16.20 3.30 -11.97
N ASN A 111 -15.13 3.50 -12.73
CA ASN A 111 -15.08 4.49 -13.80
C ASN A 111 -16.09 4.20 -14.91
N ARG A 112 -16.32 2.93 -15.23
CA ARG A 112 -17.37 2.53 -16.18
C ARG A 112 -18.78 2.86 -15.64
N LYS A 113 -19.05 2.59 -14.37
CA LYS A 113 -20.34 2.89 -13.70
C LYS A 113 -20.63 4.39 -13.71
N TYR A 114 -19.65 5.21 -13.35
CA TYR A 114 -19.83 6.66 -13.20
C TYR A 114 -19.43 7.46 -14.43
N LYS A 115 -19.02 6.79 -15.53
CA LYS A 115 -18.53 7.42 -16.78
C LYS A 115 -17.42 8.44 -16.53
N ARG A 116 -16.49 8.12 -15.62
CA ARG A 116 -15.35 8.96 -15.25
C ARG A 116 -14.09 8.55 -16.00
N ASP A 117 -13.22 9.52 -16.21
CA ASP A 117 -11.88 9.24 -16.72
C ASP A 117 -11.03 8.53 -15.63
N PHE A 118 -10.30 7.51 -16.04
CA PHE A 118 -9.49 6.68 -15.15
C PHE A 118 -8.43 7.52 -14.39
N PHE A 119 -7.71 8.39 -15.09
CA PHE A 119 -6.66 9.18 -14.46
C PHE A 119 -7.18 10.29 -13.57
N ILE A 120 -8.35 10.86 -13.85
CA ILE A 120 -9.00 11.82 -12.94
C ILE A 120 -9.36 11.12 -11.62
N THR A 121 -9.86 9.88 -11.69
CA THR A 121 -10.12 9.08 -10.50
C THR A 121 -8.83 8.73 -9.77
N MET A 122 -7.79 8.32 -10.48
CA MET A 122 -6.49 8.00 -9.86
C MET A 122 -5.84 9.22 -9.22
N ASP A 123 -5.92 10.41 -9.81
CA ASP A 123 -5.43 11.67 -9.24
C ASP A 123 -6.20 12.05 -7.96
N PHE A 124 -7.48 11.69 -7.88
CA PHE A 124 -8.27 11.86 -6.66
C PHE A 124 -7.87 10.85 -5.57
N VAL A 125 -7.65 9.59 -5.94
CA VAL A 125 -7.32 8.48 -5.02
C VAL A 125 -5.88 8.54 -4.53
N ALA A 126 -4.92 8.93 -5.38
CA ALA A 126 -3.49 8.87 -5.08
C ALA A 126 -3.10 9.50 -3.72
N PRO A 127 -3.58 10.69 -3.30
CA PRO A 127 -3.24 11.25 -1.99
C PRO A 127 -4.00 10.61 -0.81
N LEU A 128 -4.94 9.70 -1.05
CA LEU A 128 -5.67 8.99 0.00
C LEU A 128 -4.96 7.70 0.44
N VAL A 129 -4.12 7.14 -0.44
CA VAL A 129 -3.48 5.83 -0.26
C VAL A 129 -2.34 5.84 0.77
N PRO A 130 -1.44 6.83 0.83
CA PRO A 130 -0.22 6.74 1.62
C PRO A 130 -0.44 6.48 3.12
N LEU A 131 -1.41 7.13 3.75
CA LEU A 131 -1.70 6.87 5.17
C LEU A 131 -2.10 5.41 5.40
N GLY A 132 -2.84 4.81 4.45
CA GLY A 132 -3.18 3.39 4.49
C GLY A 132 -1.95 2.49 4.42
N LEU A 133 -1.00 2.82 3.55
CA LEU A 133 0.30 2.12 3.49
C LEU A 133 1.03 2.25 4.83
N GLY A 134 1.11 3.45 5.39
CA GLY A 134 1.72 3.69 6.70
C GLY A 134 1.08 2.87 7.82
N PHE A 135 -0.25 2.80 7.90
CA PHE A 135 -0.95 1.95 8.86
C PHE A 135 -0.61 0.48 8.68
N GLY A 136 -0.57 -0.02 7.44
CA GLY A 136 -0.16 -1.40 7.17
C GLY A 136 1.26 -1.70 7.69
N ARG A 137 2.21 -0.76 7.52
CA ARG A 137 3.59 -0.90 8.04
C ARG A 137 3.66 -0.85 9.56
N ILE A 138 2.83 -0.03 10.20
CA ILE A 138 2.70 -0.05 11.67
C ILE A 138 2.15 -1.42 12.13
N GLY A 139 1.19 -1.99 11.39
CA GLY A 139 0.70 -3.35 11.64
C GLY A 139 1.80 -4.40 11.56
N ASN A 140 2.65 -4.35 10.52
CA ASN A 140 3.80 -5.25 10.38
C ASN A 140 4.80 -5.08 11.56
N PHE A 141 5.04 -3.85 12.01
CA PHE A 141 5.89 -3.60 13.17
C PHE A 141 5.32 -4.21 14.45
N ILE A 142 4.02 -4.06 14.70
CA ILE A 142 3.33 -4.66 15.85
C ILE A 142 3.39 -6.18 15.80
N ASN A 143 3.24 -6.78 14.60
CA ASN A 143 3.37 -8.22 14.40
C ASN A 143 4.83 -8.74 14.54
N GLY A 144 5.82 -7.84 14.59
CA GLY A 144 7.23 -8.23 14.66
C GLY A 144 7.75 -8.88 13.37
N GLU A 145 7.22 -8.50 12.22
CA GLU A 145 7.55 -9.08 10.91
C GLU A 145 8.17 -8.05 9.95
N LEU A 146 8.81 -8.53 8.87
CA LEU A 146 9.40 -7.71 7.81
C LEU A 146 10.52 -6.77 8.31
N TRP A 147 11.35 -7.25 9.20
CA TRP A 147 12.54 -6.55 9.66
C TRP A 147 13.56 -6.33 8.53
N GLY A 148 14.39 -5.32 8.69
CA GLY A 148 15.52 -5.08 7.80
C GLY A 148 16.74 -5.91 8.15
N LYS A 149 17.85 -5.62 7.47
CA LYS A 149 19.14 -6.27 7.63
C LYS A 149 19.66 -6.17 9.06
N VAL A 150 20.43 -7.18 9.48
CA VAL A 150 21.18 -7.15 10.75
C VAL A 150 22.16 -5.99 10.72
N SER A 151 22.23 -5.24 11.81
CA SER A 151 23.11 -4.06 11.90
C SER A 151 23.47 -3.73 13.35
N SER A 152 24.70 -3.25 13.55
CA SER A 152 25.14 -2.67 14.81
C SER A 152 24.96 -1.14 14.87
N SER A 153 24.31 -0.54 13.89
CA SER A 153 24.03 0.90 13.82
C SER A 153 23.16 1.36 15.00
N SER A 154 23.34 2.60 15.44
CA SER A 154 22.48 3.26 16.44
C SER A 154 20.99 3.38 16.00
N TYR A 155 20.74 3.25 14.69
CA TYR A 155 19.40 3.26 14.10
C TYR A 155 18.76 1.86 14.06
N ALA A 156 19.51 0.79 14.39
CA ALA A 156 18.96 -0.56 14.51
C ALA A 156 18.24 -0.73 15.86
N MET A 157 17.29 -1.67 15.89
CA MET A 157 16.51 -2.03 17.06
C MET A 157 16.87 -3.45 17.49
N PHE A 158 17.17 -3.66 18.76
CA PHE A 158 17.44 -4.98 19.30
C PHE A 158 16.14 -5.78 19.43
N ILE A 159 16.11 -6.98 18.88
CA ILE A 159 14.98 -7.91 18.88
C ILE A 159 15.28 -9.01 19.90
N PRO A 160 14.65 -9.00 21.10
CA PRO A 160 14.97 -9.96 22.15
C PRO A 160 14.77 -11.42 21.74
N GLN A 161 13.76 -11.70 20.90
CA GLN A 161 13.43 -13.06 20.45
C GLN A 161 14.51 -13.67 19.56
N GLU A 162 15.18 -12.83 18.75
CA GLU A 162 16.24 -13.25 17.84
C GLU A 162 17.64 -13.05 18.45
N ASN A 163 17.73 -12.31 19.55
CA ASN A 163 18.99 -11.86 20.19
C ASN A 163 19.94 -11.11 19.24
N ILE A 164 19.39 -10.37 18.28
CA ILE A 164 20.13 -9.56 17.30
C ILE A 164 19.49 -8.19 17.11
N SER A 165 20.24 -7.26 16.51
CA SER A 165 19.73 -5.95 16.14
C SER A 165 19.51 -5.87 14.63
N ARG A 166 18.34 -5.35 14.22
CA ARG A 166 17.94 -5.16 12.83
C ARG A 166 17.40 -3.74 12.58
N TYR A 167 17.45 -3.30 11.35
CA TYR A 167 16.76 -2.05 10.98
C TYR A 167 15.24 -2.24 11.08
N PRO A 168 14.51 -1.34 11.76
CA PRO A 168 13.04 -1.36 11.80
C PRO A 168 12.47 -0.76 10.50
N THR A 169 12.65 -1.47 9.39
CA THR A 169 12.28 -1.00 8.05
C THR A 169 10.79 -0.70 7.92
N GLN A 170 9.94 -1.37 8.69
CA GLN A 170 8.51 -1.09 8.78
C GLN A 170 8.23 0.36 9.20
N LEU A 171 9.00 0.88 10.18
CA LEU A 171 8.86 2.28 10.64
C LEU A 171 9.39 3.27 9.60
N TYR A 172 10.46 2.92 8.89
CA TYR A 172 11.00 3.76 7.81
C TYR A 172 10.01 3.81 6.63
N GLU A 173 9.41 2.67 6.28
CA GLU A 173 8.36 2.57 5.27
C GLU A 173 7.11 3.38 5.70
N ALA A 174 6.66 3.24 6.95
CA ALA A 174 5.55 4.02 7.49
C ALA A 174 5.80 5.53 7.41
N PHE A 175 7.02 5.97 7.71
CA PHE A 175 7.41 7.36 7.66
C PHE A 175 7.51 7.89 6.21
N LEU A 176 8.25 7.21 5.33
CA LEU A 176 8.50 7.69 3.97
C LEU A 176 7.31 7.42 3.04
N GLU A 177 6.86 6.15 2.95
CA GLU A 177 5.76 5.74 2.06
C GLU A 177 4.37 6.12 2.62
N GLY A 178 4.25 6.25 3.95
CA GLY A 178 3.05 6.69 4.64
C GLY A 178 2.98 8.21 4.77
N LEU A 179 3.74 8.77 5.74
CA LEU A 179 3.58 10.17 6.14
C LEU A 179 4.15 11.16 5.12
N ILE A 180 5.42 11.00 4.71
CA ILE A 180 6.05 11.96 3.80
C ILE A 180 5.37 11.96 2.43
N LEU A 181 5.10 10.79 1.88
CA LEU A 181 4.36 10.68 0.62
C LEU A 181 2.97 11.32 0.71
N PHE A 182 2.26 11.10 1.82
CA PHE A 182 0.97 11.77 2.07
C PHE A 182 1.11 13.30 2.02
N VAL A 183 2.06 13.86 2.74
CA VAL A 183 2.27 15.32 2.80
C VAL A 183 2.57 15.87 1.40
N ILE A 184 3.48 15.24 0.65
CA ILE A 184 3.83 15.65 -0.71
C ILE A 184 2.58 15.68 -1.60
N LEU A 185 1.84 14.58 -1.65
CA LEU A 185 0.67 14.48 -2.55
C LEU A 185 -0.49 15.35 -2.10
N TRP A 186 -0.71 15.49 -0.78
CA TRP A 186 -1.77 16.33 -0.24
C TRP A 186 -1.54 17.81 -0.53
N LEU A 187 -0.31 18.30 -0.32
CA LEU A 187 0.07 19.66 -0.63
C LEU A 187 0.06 19.93 -2.15
N TYR A 188 0.60 19.00 -2.94
CA TYR A 188 0.59 19.15 -4.40
C TYR A 188 -0.83 19.23 -4.96
N SER A 189 -1.70 18.30 -4.54
CA SER A 189 -3.08 18.22 -5.02
C SER A 189 -4.07 19.17 -4.32
N SER A 190 -3.58 20.07 -3.46
CA SER A 190 -4.41 21.13 -2.83
C SER A 190 -4.88 22.20 -3.83
N LYS A 191 -4.21 22.32 -4.96
CA LYS A 191 -4.56 23.18 -6.10
C LYS A 191 -4.97 22.30 -7.28
N GLU A 192 -5.71 22.87 -8.22
CA GLU A 192 -6.01 22.19 -9.48
C GLU A 192 -4.72 21.84 -10.21
N ARG A 193 -4.67 20.61 -10.71
CA ARG A 193 -3.50 20.07 -11.39
C ARG A 193 -3.91 19.42 -12.70
N SER A 194 -2.98 19.36 -13.64
CA SER A 194 -3.20 18.67 -14.89
C SER A 194 -3.44 17.18 -14.66
N ARG A 195 -4.31 16.61 -15.48
CA ARG A 195 -4.67 15.19 -15.48
C ARG A 195 -3.42 14.29 -15.47
N MET A 196 -3.40 13.24 -14.71
CA MET A 196 -2.32 12.26 -14.47
C MET A 196 -1.19 12.75 -13.55
N SER A 197 -1.11 14.06 -13.23
CA SER A 197 0.08 14.59 -12.54
C SER A 197 0.21 14.10 -11.09
N THR A 198 -0.89 14.00 -10.36
CA THR A 198 -0.88 13.54 -8.95
C THR A 198 -0.57 12.05 -8.87
N SER A 199 -1.18 11.24 -9.75
CA SER A 199 -0.89 9.81 -9.87
C SER A 199 0.56 9.54 -10.28
N ALA A 200 1.08 10.36 -11.21
CA ALA A 200 2.47 10.30 -11.63
C ALA A 200 3.44 10.58 -10.47
N LEU A 201 3.17 11.61 -9.67
CA LEU A 201 3.98 11.91 -8.47
C LEU A 201 3.91 10.79 -7.44
N PHE A 202 2.74 10.16 -7.26
CA PHE A 202 2.64 8.97 -6.41
C PHE A 202 3.61 7.88 -6.86
N LEU A 203 3.61 7.54 -8.16
CA LEU A 203 4.51 6.51 -8.72
C LEU A 203 5.98 6.87 -8.54
N ILE A 204 6.34 8.13 -8.78
CA ILE A 204 7.73 8.62 -8.64
C ILE A 204 8.19 8.50 -7.19
N PHE A 205 7.47 9.13 -6.26
CA PHE A 205 7.93 9.23 -4.87
C PHE A 205 7.80 7.90 -4.12
N TYR A 206 6.71 7.17 -4.31
CA TYR A 206 6.59 5.82 -3.73
C TYR A 206 7.70 4.91 -4.23
N GLY A 207 7.93 4.88 -5.55
CA GLY A 207 9.00 4.09 -6.13
C GLY A 207 10.39 4.50 -5.63
N LEU A 208 10.65 5.80 -5.49
CA LEU A 208 11.91 6.32 -4.97
C LEU A 208 12.12 5.92 -3.50
N PHE A 209 11.10 6.11 -2.64
CA PHE A 209 11.19 5.74 -1.22
C PHE A 209 11.37 4.25 -1.06
N ARG A 210 10.61 3.44 -1.79
CA ARG A 210 10.75 2.00 -1.81
C ARG A 210 12.15 1.57 -2.25
N PHE A 211 12.66 2.13 -3.33
CA PHE A 211 14.00 1.84 -3.84
C PHE A 211 15.08 2.15 -2.79
N ILE A 212 14.97 3.27 -2.08
CA ILE A 212 15.93 3.68 -1.03
C ILE A 212 15.85 2.73 0.17
N ILE A 213 14.65 2.38 0.64
CA ILE A 213 14.48 1.53 1.82
C ILE A 213 15.01 0.11 1.55
N GLU A 214 14.93 -0.38 0.32
CA GLU A 214 15.43 -1.71 -0.05
C GLU A 214 16.92 -1.92 0.23
N PHE A 215 17.74 -0.87 0.33
CA PHE A 215 19.14 -1.01 0.71
C PHE A 215 19.33 -1.51 2.15
N VAL A 216 18.40 -1.21 3.04
CA VAL A 216 18.43 -1.63 4.45
C VAL A 216 17.40 -2.72 4.79
N ARG A 217 16.53 -3.06 3.84
CA ARG A 217 15.55 -4.12 3.98
C ARG A 217 16.21 -5.49 3.77
N GLU A 218 15.79 -6.49 4.54
CA GLU A 218 16.14 -7.89 4.28
C GLU A 218 15.42 -8.36 3.00
N PRO A 219 16.13 -8.91 2.00
CA PRO A 219 15.51 -9.50 0.82
C PRO A 219 14.58 -10.67 1.20
N ASP A 220 13.53 -10.87 0.42
CA ASP A 220 12.63 -12.01 0.62
C ASP A 220 13.43 -13.33 0.52
N GLN A 221 13.37 -14.18 1.57
CA GLN A 221 14.22 -15.35 1.73
C GLN A 221 14.18 -16.32 0.54
N HIS A 222 13.02 -16.43 -0.12
CA HIS A 222 12.82 -17.35 -1.26
C HIS A 222 13.31 -16.78 -2.60
N ILE A 223 13.64 -15.49 -2.68
CA ILE A 223 14.09 -14.82 -3.92
C ILE A 223 15.55 -14.38 -3.79
N GLY A 224 15.94 -13.83 -2.64
CA GLY A 224 17.26 -13.25 -2.42
C GLY A 224 17.53 -12.00 -3.26
N TYR A 225 18.79 -11.82 -3.66
CA TYR A 225 19.18 -10.79 -4.59
C TYR A 225 19.07 -11.26 -6.03
N LEU A 226 18.51 -10.43 -6.91
CA LEU A 226 18.32 -10.75 -8.33
C LEU A 226 19.62 -10.60 -9.14
N ALA A 227 20.46 -9.62 -8.80
CA ALA A 227 21.73 -9.34 -9.48
C ALA A 227 22.68 -8.53 -8.58
N PHE A 228 23.97 -8.62 -8.89
CA PHE A 228 25.06 -7.83 -8.29
C PHE A 228 25.10 -7.85 -6.75
N ASP A 229 24.51 -8.86 -6.11
CA ASP A 229 24.44 -9.04 -4.65
C ASP A 229 23.82 -7.84 -3.87
N TRP A 230 23.10 -6.96 -4.57
CA TRP A 230 22.39 -5.84 -3.95
C TRP A 230 21.02 -5.50 -4.59
N ILE A 231 20.75 -5.92 -5.83
CA ILE A 231 19.44 -5.64 -6.47
C ILE A 231 18.39 -6.62 -5.95
N THR A 232 17.39 -6.07 -5.27
CA THR A 232 16.25 -6.82 -4.76
C THR A 232 15.07 -6.78 -5.75
N MET A 233 14.08 -7.66 -5.55
CA MET A 233 12.81 -7.59 -6.30
C MET A 233 12.10 -6.25 -6.09
N GLY A 234 12.15 -5.69 -4.87
CA GLY A 234 11.57 -4.37 -4.58
C GLY A 234 12.20 -3.26 -5.42
N GLN A 235 13.53 -3.25 -5.60
CA GLN A 235 14.22 -2.29 -6.46
C GLN A 235 13.88 -2.51 -7.94
N ALA A 236 13.86 -3.77 -8.39
CA ALA A 236 13.54 -4.12 -9.77
C ALA A 236 12.12 -3.68 -10.17
N LEU A 237 11.14 -3.74 -9.26
CA LEU A 237 9.77 -3.28 -9.49
C LEU A 237 9.62 -1.76 -9.32
N SER A 238 10.40 -1.15 -8.43
CA SER A 238 10.36 0.30 -8.19
C SER A 238 10.91 1.09 -9.38
N PHE A 239 11.95 0.60 -10.04
CA PHE A 239 12.58 1.31 -11.14
C PHE A 239 11.64 1.57 -12.33
N PRO A 240 10.95 0.57 -12.93
CA PRO A 240 9.98 0.81 -14.00
C PRO A 240 8.79 1.68 -13.54
N MET A 241 8.39 1.58 -12.27
CA MET A 241 7.33 2.43 -11.71
C MET A 241 7.76 3.90 -11.68
N ILE A 242 9.01 4.21 -11.30
CA ILE A 242 9.57 5.58 -11.36
C ILE A 242 9.58 6.08 -12.80
N LEU A 243 10.08 5.27 -13.74
CA LEU A 243 10.12 5.65 -15.17
C LEU A 243 8.72 5.94 -15.73
N LEU A 244 7.75 5.08 -15.42
CA LEU A 244 6.35 5.30 -15.80
C LEU A 244 5.81 6.59 -15.19
N GLY A 245 6.08 6.85 -13.92
CA GLY A 245 5.68 8.08 -13.25
C GLY A 245 6.26 9.32 -13.91
N VAL A 246 7.56 9.32 -14.22
CA VAL A 246 8.22 10.43 -14.94
C VAL A 246 7.59 10.64 -16.32
N TYR A 247 7.38 9.57 -17.08
CA TYR A 247 6.72 9.64 -18.40
C TYR A 247 5.32 10.27 -18.31
N LEU A 248 4.48 9.79 -17.37
CA LEU A 248 3.12 10.32 -17.16
C LEU A 248 3.15 11.80 -16.73
N PHE A 249 4.09 12.18 -15.87
CA PHE A 249 4.24 13.55 -15.41
C PHE A 249 4.63 14.51 -16.55
N MET A 250 5.58 14.10 -17.39
CA MET A 250 5.98 14.87 -18.58
C MET A 250 4.81 15.01 -19.57
N LYS A 251 4.06 13.93 -19.80
CA LYS A 251 2.87 13.94 -20.67
C LYS A 251 1.76 14.83 -20.12
N SER A 252 1.55 14.84 -18.81
CA SER A 252 0.60 15.71 -18.12
C SER A 252 0.90 17.19 -18.37
N ASN A 253 2.15 17.60 -18.23
CA ASN A 253 2.57 19.00 -18.43
C ASN A 253 2.44 19.47 -19.89
N LYS A 254 2.70 18.60 -20.88
CA LYS A 254 2.49 18.95 -22.30
C LYS A 254 1.02 19.23 -22.61
N ASN A 255 0.09 18.49 -22.02
CA ASN A 255 -1.35 18.72 -22.24
C ASN A 255 -1.84 20.01 -21.59
N ALA A 256 -1.21 20.46 -20.50
CA ALA A 256 -1.54 21.71 -19.83
C ALA A 256 -1.04 22.95 -20.60
N SER A 257 -0.03 22.82 -21.48
CA SER A 257 0.51 23.91 -22.29
C SER A 257 -0.22 24.12 -23.62
N ILE A 258 -1.15 23.22 -23.98
CA ILE A 258 -1.92 23.25 -25.24
C ILE A 258 -3.38 23.67 -25.00
N SER A 259 -3.83 23.70 -23.74
CA SER A 259 -5.16 24.17 -23.31
C SER A 259 -5.11 25.60 -22.79
#